data_addc84fa3930013d00a195854572a441
#
_entry.id   addc84fa3930013d00a195854572a441
#
_cell.length_a   1.000
_cell.length_b   1.000
_cell.length_c   1.000
_cell.angle_alpha   90.00
_cell.angle_beta   90.00
_cell.angle_gamma   90.00
#
_symmetry.space_group_name_H-M   'P 1'
#
loop_
_entity.id
_entity.type
_entity.pdbx_description
1 polymer ?
#
loop_
_entity_poly.entity_id
_entity_poly.type
_entity_poly.pdbx_seq_one_letter_code
_entity_poly.pdbx_strand_id
1 'polypeptide(L)'
;MQEHKWYDIGFAKVRLERLIHDVHNSSIQLELKKRKKKVIYITDTKEVPEYIKAKGYDYYLIEANYKSKEEYEELIRQAQEKGEYTHLVRVLETHMCEEDAIKWLQENMDDNSRFEFIHQHKEESEVDNER
;
A
#
# COMPACT_ATOMS: atom_id res chain seq x y z
N MET A 1 1.24 -11.95 18.20
CA MET A 1 2.15 -12.39 17.11
C MET A 1 3.30 -11.39 16.99
N GLN A 2 4.53 -11.89 17.07
CA GLN A 2 5.71 -11.01 16.91
C GLN A 2 5.91 -10.61 15.46
N GLU A 3 6.32 -9.37 15.22
CA GLU A 3 6.66 -8.89 13.89
C GLU A 3 7.91 -9.60 13.36
N HIS A 4 8.05 -9.64 12.04
CA HIS A 4 9.20 -10.21 11.32
C HIS A 4 9.40 -11.71 11.51
N LYS A 5 8.41 -12.40 12.06
CA LYS A 5 8.48 -13.84 12.30
C LYS A 5 7.31 -14.55 11.62
N TRP A 6 7.60 -15.69 11.01
CA TRP A 6 6.58 -16.52 10.37
C TRP A 6 5.85 -17.38 11.37
N TYR A 7 4.53 -17.44 11.26
CA TYR A 7 3.66 -18.26 12.09
C TYR A 7 2.81 -19.15 11.20
N ASP A 8 2.66 -20.41 11.61
CA ASP A 8 1.81 -21.37 10.92
C ASP A 8 0.38 -21.23 11.43
N ILE A 9 -0.57 -20.92 10.52
CA ILE A 9 -1.99 -20.79 10.86
C ILE A 9 -2.84 -21.90 10.23
N GLY A 10 -2.21 -22.99 9.78
CA GLY A 10 -2.88 -24.14 9.18
C GLY A 10 -2.78 -24.15 7.67
N PHE A 11 -3.60 -23.36 6.97
CA PHE A 11 -3.60 -23.30 5.51
C PHE A 11 -2.47 -22.45 4.94
N ALA A 12 -1.82 -21.67 5.77
CA ALA A 12 -0.77 -20.73 5.35
C ALA A 12 0.19 -20.45 6.49
N LYS A 13 1.32 -19.85 6.15
CA LYS A 13 2.21 -19.17 7.09
C LYS A 13 1.99 -17.68 6.92
N VAL A 14 1.99 -16.93 8.03
CA VAL A 14 1.78 -15.49 8.03
C VAL A 14 2.94 -14.78 8.72
N ARG A 15 3.32 -13.64 8.17
CA ARG A 15 4.31 -12.73 8.77
C ARG A 15 3.76 -11.32 8.75
N LEU A 16 3.91 -10.61 9.86
CA LEU A 16 3.55 -9.20 9.99
C LEU A 16 4.82 -8.37 10.07
N GLU A 17 4.87 -7.28 9.31
CA GLU A 17 5.98 -6.33 9.37
C GLU A 17 5.42 -4.92 9.42
N ARG A 18 5.92 -4.12 10.37
CA ARG A 18 5.39 -2.77 10.62
C ARG A 18 5.52 -1.87 9.41
N LEU A 19 4.48 -1.09 9.16
CA LEU A 19 4.43 -0.06 8.14
C LEU A 19 4.56 1.33 8.76
N ILE A 20 4.76 2.34 7.91
CA ILE A 20 4.93 3.74 8.33
C ILE A 20 3.58 4.45 8.31
N HIS A 21 3.01 4.62 9.49
CA HIS A 21 1.72 5.27 9.68
C HIS A 21 1.67 5.89 11.07
N ASP A 22 0.80 6.88 11.29
CA ASP A 22 0.63 7.53 12.59
C ASP A 22 -0.02 6.61 13.64
N VAL A 23 -0.76 5.61 13.18
CA VAL A 23 -1.31 4.54 14.03
C VAL A 23 -0.56 3.25 13.71
N HIS A 24 -0.36 2.39 14.71
CA HIS A 24 0.33 1.11 14.48
C HIS A 24 -0.35 0.33 13.36
N ASN A 25 0.41 -0.04 12.35
CA ASN A 25 -0.06 -0.80 11.21
C ASN A 25 1.02 -1.74 10.71
N SER A 26 0.63 -2.86 10.14
CA SER A 26 1.57 -3.86 9.63
C SER A 26 1.16 -4.34 8.25
N SER A 27 2.16 -4.66 7.43
CA SER A 27 1.93 -5.45 6.23
C SER A 27 1.57 -6.87 6.63
N ILE A 28 0.83 -7.54 5.78
CA ILE A 28 0.50 -8.95 5.98
C ILE A 28 1.11 -9.73 4.82
N GLN A 29 1.98 -10.68 5.15
CA GLN A 29 2.60 -11.56 4.17
C GLN A 29 2.10 -12.97 4.41
N LEU A 30 1.66 -13.64 3.35
CA LEU A 30 1.14 -15.00 3.39
C LEU A 30 1.92 -15.91 2.47
N GLU A 31 2.22 -17.10 2.95
CA GLU A 31 2.74 -18.18 2.14
C GLU A 31 1.72 -19.32 2.18
N LEU A 32 0.95 -19.46 1.09
CA LEU A 32 -0.11 -20.46 1.00
C LEU A 32 0.52 -21.83 0.78
N LYS A 33 0.23 -22.78 1.69
CA LYS A 33 0.87 -24.10 1.68
C LYS A 33 0.46 -24.95 0.49
N LYS A 34 -0.82 -25.05 0.23
CA LYS A 34 -1.34 -25.96 -0.79
C LYS A 34 -0.94 -25.53 -2.21
N ARG A 35 -1.06 -24.23 -2.49
CA ARG A 35 -0.75 -23.68 -3.82
C ARG A 35 0.69 -23.19 -3.94
N LYS A 36 1.42 -23.14 -2.83
CA LYS A 36 2.79 -22.62 -2.78
C LYS A 36 2.90 -21.21 -3.36
N LYS A 37 1.93 -20.36 -3.06
CA LYS A 37 1.89 -18.97 -3.52
C LYS A 37 2.21 -18.03 -2.38
N LYS A 38 2.92 -16.95 -2.69
CA LYS A 38 3.28 -15.90 -1.74
C LYS A 38 2.50 -14.64 -2.07
N VAL A 39 1.86 -14.09 -1.06
CA VAL A 39 1.01 -12.89 -1.18
C VAL A 39 1.45 -11.86 -0.16
N ILE A 40 1.45 -10.60 -0.53
CA ILE A 40 1.70 -9.50 0.39
C ILE A 40 0.59 -8.45 0.28
N TYR A 41 0.16 -7.96 1.44
CA TYR A 41 -0.84 -6.90 1.56
C TYR A 41 -0.20 -5.72 2.27
N ILE A 42 -0.17 -4.57 1.58
CA ILE A 42 0.45 -3.33 2.09
C ILE A 42 -0.54 -2.18 1.92
N THR A 43 -1.00 -1.63 3.03
CA THR A 43 -1.91 -0.49 3.02
C THR A 43 -1.64 0.43 4.20
N ASP A 44 -2.13 1.68 4.11
CA ASP A 44 -1.99 2.69 5.15
C ASP A 44 -0.52 2.93 5.52
N THR A 45 0.32 3.18 4.53
CA THR A 45 1.72 3.50 4.74
C THR A 45 2.16 4.58 3.77
N LYS A 46 3.07 5.44 4.23
CA LYS A 46 3.65 6.48 3.40
C LYS A 46 4.58 5.91 2.33
N GLU A 47 5.32 4.89 2.70
CA GLU A 47 6.25 4.18 1.81
C GLU A 47 6.44 2.76 2.32
N VAL A 48 6.99 1.88 1.47
CA VAL A 48 7.30 0.53 1.89
C VAL A 48 8.67 0.55 2.57
N PRO A 49 8.75 0.19 3.87
CA PRO A 49 10.04 0.14 4.57
C PRO A 49 11.04 -0.81 3.89
N GLU A 50 12.31 -0.46 3.94
CA GLU A 50 13.38 -1.25 3.29
C GLU A 50 13.49 -2.67 3.84
N TYR A 51 13.12 -2.89 5.09
CA TYR A 51 13.20 -4.23 5.69
C TYR A 51 12.11 -5.18 5.18
N ILE A 52 11.11 -4.68 4.47
CA ILE A 52 10.09 -5.54 3.87
C ILE A 52 10.63 -6.12 2.56
N LYS A 53 10.89 -7.41 2.56
CA LYS A 53 11.42 -8.13 1.41
C LYS A 53 10.34 -9.01 0.82
N ALA A 54 9.90 -8.68 -0.38
CA ALA A 54 8.82 -9.41 -1.06
C ALA A 54 9.13 -9.59 -2.55
N LYS A 55 10.39 -9.81 -2.87
CA LYS A 55 10.82 -9.99 -4.25
C LYS A 55 10.30 -11.31 -4.83
N GLY A 56 9.71 -11.25 -6.01
CA GLY A 56 9.20 -12.43 -6.69
C GLY A 56 7.95 -13.04 -6.06
N TYR A 57 7.21 -12.28 -5.26
CA TYR A 57 5.93 -12.76 -4.74
C TYR A 57 4.93 -12.93 -5.88
N ASP A 58 3.96 -13.82 -5.68
CA ASP A 58 2.96 -14.12 -6.71
C ASP A 58 1.88 -13.06 -6.80
N TYR A 59 1.53 -12.45 -5.68
CA TYR A 59 0.45 -11.48 -5.62
C TYR A 59 0.78 -10.32 -4.68
N TYR A 60 0.55 -9.11 -5.18
CA TYR A 60 0.76 -7.89 -4.42
C TYR A 60 -0.56 -7.12 -4.35
N LEU A 61 -1.04 -6.86 -3.13
CA LEU A 61 -2.15 -5.96 -2.86
C LEU A 61 -1.55 -4.74 -2.19
N ILE A 62 -1.47 -3.64 -2.92
CA ILE A 62 -0.71 -2.47 -2.47
C ILE A 62 -1.53 -1.20 -2.64
N GLU A 63 -1.38 -0.28 -1.68
CA GLU A 63 -2.04 1.00 -1.70
C GLU A 63 -1.53 1.89 -2.83
N ALA A 64 -2.46 2.61 -3.47
CA ALA A 64 -2.16 3.67 -4.42
C ALA A 64 -3.19 4.77 -4.22
N ASN A 65 -3.05 5.52 -3.12
CA ASN A 65 -4.09 6.44 -2.64
C ASN A 65 -4.32 7.62 -3.57
N TYR A 66 -3.26 8.22 -4.07
CA TYR A 66 -3.31 9.35 -4.99
C TYR A 66 -2.26 9.15 -6.09
N LYS A 67 -2.34 9.93 -7.16
CA LYS A 67 -1.57 9.64 -8.36
C LYS A 67 -0.08 9.94 -8.21
N SER A 68 0.26 11.16 -7.82
CA SER A 68 1.65 11.55 -7.60
C SER A 68 1.75 12.62 -6.53
N LYS A 69 2.93 12.74 -5.92
CA LYS A 69 3.17 13.78 -4.91
C LYS A 69 3.04 15.17 -5.50
N GLU A 70 3.51 15.37 -6.73
CA GLU A 70 3.44 16.67 -7.39
C GLU A 70 2.00 17.14 -7.60
N GLU A 71 1.15 16.27 -8.12
CA GLU A 71 -0.27 16.58 -8.31
C GLU A 71 -0.97 16.83 -6.98
N TYR A 72 -0.64 16.03 -5.96
CA TYR A 72 -1.26 16.16 -4.66
C TYR A 72 -0.82 17.42 -3.93
N GLU A 73 0.45 17.81 -4.06
CA GLU A 73 0.97 19.05 -3.48
C GLU A 73 0.28 20.27 -4.11
N GLU A 74 -0.04 20.21 -5.39
CA GLU A 74 -0.80 21.27 -6.05
C GLU A 74 -2.22 21.36 -5.48
N LEU A 75 -2.86 20.23 -5.20
CA LEU A 75 -4.17 20.24 -4.55
C LEU A 75 -4.10 20.82 -3.14
N ILE A 76 -3.04 20.54 -2.42
CA ILE A 76 -2.80 21.10 -1.07
C ILE A 76 -2.67 22.60 -1.16
N ARG A 77 -1.90 23.10 -2.14
CA ARG A 77 -1.71 24.55 -2.34
C ARG A 77 -3.04 25.24 -2.63
N GLN A 78 -3.87 24.66 -3.50
CA GLN A 78 -5.20 25.19 -3.79
C GLN A 78 -6.12 25.15 -2.57
N ALA A 79 -6.08 24.09 -1.82
CA ALA A 79 -6.90 23.94 -0.60
C ALA A 79 -6.44 24.89 0.50
N GLN A 80 -5.16 25.19 0.58
CA GLN A 80 -4.60 26.14 1.55
C GLN A 80 -5.20 27.51 1.39
N GLU A 81 -5.43 27.94 0.17
CA GLU A 81 -6.07 29.24 -0.14
C GLU A 81 -7.51 29.27 0.40
N LYS A 82 -8.14 28.12 0.56
CA LYS A 82 -9.49 27.97 1.07
C LYS A 82 -9.55 27.58 2.55
N GLY A 83 -8.40 27.39 3.22
CA GLY A 83 -8.32 26.99 4.62
C GLY A 83 -8.62 25.53 4.89
N GLU A 84 -8.57 24.65 3.89
CA GLU A 84 -8.98 23.24 3.98
C GLU A 84 -7.83 22.24 3.84
N TYR A 85 -6.59 22.65 4.02
CA TYR A 85 -5.44 21.84 3.65
C TYR A 85 -5.00 20.77 4.67
N THR A 86 -5.44 20.85 5.92
CA THR A 86 -4.92 20.00 7.01
C THR A 86 -5.12 18.50 6.75
N HIS A 87 -6.32 18.12 6.31
CA HIS A 87 -6.61 16.72 6.00
C HIS A 87 -5.76 16.21 4.82
N LEU A 88 -5.58 17.05 3.80
CA LEU A 88 -4.82 16.67 2.63
C LEU A 88 -3.34 16.47 2.94
N VAL A 89 -2.77 17.33 3.80
CA VAL A 89 -1.39 17.18 4.27
C VAL A 89 -1.21 15.86 5.00
N ARG A 90 -2.17 15.47 5.85
CA ARG A 90 -2.11 14.21 6.57
C ARG A 90 -2.08 13.01 5.64
N VAL A 91 -2.87 13.04 4.56
CA VAL A 91 -2.87 11.96 3.55
C VAL A 91 -1.49 11.82 2.92
N LEU A 92 -0.86 12.94 2.57
CA LEU A 92 0.49 12.93 2.00
C LEU A 92 1.52 12.29 2.94
N GLU A 93 1.35 12.46 4.25
CA GLU A 93 2.27 11.95 5.27
C GLU A 93 2.04 10.49 5.63
N THR A 94 0.83 9.96 5.38
CA THR A 94 0.43 8.64 5.88
C THR A 94 0.07 7.64 4.80
N HIS A 95 -0.06 8.07 3.55
CA HIS A 95 -0.47 7.21 2.45
C HIS A 95 0.51 7.29 1.29
N MET A 96 0.55 6.22 0.49
CA MET A 96 1.46 6.10 -0.64
C MET A 96 0.76 6.45 -1.95
N CYS A 97 1.47 7.13 -2.83
CA CYS A 97 0.96 7.45 -4.17
C CYS A 97 1.16 6.29 -5.15
N GLU A 98 0.39 6.32 -6.22
CA GLU A 98 0.46 5.33 -7.29
C GLU A 98 1.85 5.25 -7.91
N GLU A 99 2.48 6.38 -8.16
CA GLU A 99 3.82 6.45 -8.76
C GLU A 99 4.86 5.71 -7.90
N ASP A 100 4.86 5.93 -6.59
CA ASP A 100 5.77 5.24 -5.67
C ASP A 100 5.44 3.75 -5.57
N ALA A 101 4.17 3.39 -5.58
CA ALA A 101 3.74 1.99 -5.56
C ALA A 101 4.21 1.25 -6.80
N ILE A 102 4.07 1.85 -7.98
CA ILE A 102 4.54 1.27 -9.24
C ILE A 102 6.05 1.07 -9.20
N LYS A 103 6.79 2.04 -8.71
CA LYS A 103 8.24 1.95 -8.62
C LYS A 103 8.66 0.77 -7.74
N TRP A 104 8.03 0.63 -6.58
CA TRP A 104 8.32 -0.48 -5.69
C TRP A 104 7.95 -1.83 -6.33
N LEU A 105 6.81 -1.91 -7.01
CA LEU A 105 6.40 -3.12 -7.72
C LEU A 105 7.39 -3.50 -8.81
N GLN A 106 7.89 -2.54 -9.57
CA GLN A 106 8.89 -2.79 -10.62
C GLN A 106 10.18 -3.36 -10.06
N GLU A 107 10.57 -2.98 -8.85
CA GLU A 107 11.76 -3.48 -8.19
C GLU A 107 11.58 -4.90 -7.62
N ASN A 108 10.34 -5.32 -7.39
CA ASN A 108 10.05 -6.58 -6.69
C ASN A 108 9.37 -7.65 -7.52
N MET A 109 8.51 -7.28 -8.46
CA MET A 109 7.76 -8.23 -9.27
C MET A 109 8.65 -8.99 -10.26
N ASP A 110 8.29 -10.26 -10.51
CA ASP A 110 8.84 -11.03 -11.62
C ASP A 110 7.77 -11.25 -12.70
N ASP A 111 8.09 -12.02 -13.75
CA ASP A 111 7.21 -12.23 -14.89
C ASP A 111 5.88 -12.92 -14.53
N ASN A 112 5.86 -13.65 -13.42
CA ASN A 112 4.68 -14.39 -12.98
C ASN A 112 3.89 -13.64 -11.92
N SER A 113 4.39 -12.52 -11.46
CA SER A 113 3.74 -11.72 -10.41
C SER A 113 2.52 -10.96 -10.94
N ARG A 114 1.55 -10.79 -10.07
CA ARG A 114 0.36 -9.98 -10.33
C ARG A 114 0.19 -8.99 -9.19
N PHE A 115 -0.43 -7.86 -9.49
CA PHE A 115 -0.72 -6.87 -8.47
C PHE A 115 -2.12 -6.29 -8.64
N GLU A 116 -2.61 -5.70 -7.56
CA GLU A 116 -3.87 -4.96 -7.56
C GLU A 116 -3.71 -3.77 -6.63
N PHE A 117 -4.14 -2.59 -7.08
CA PHE A 117 -4.16 -1.40 -6.24
C PHE A 117 -5.39 -1.41 -5.36
N ILE A 118 -5.16 -1.05 -4.10
CA ILE A 118 -6.20 -0.92 -3.09
C ILE A 118 -6.15 0.49 -2.49
N HIS A 119 -7.17 0.90 -1.77
CA HIS A 119 -7.24 2.21 -1.13
C HIS A 119 -7.01 3.38 -2.09
N GLN A 120 -7.48 3.25 -3.33
CA GLN A 120 -7.39 4.33 -4.30
C GLN A 120 -8.35 5.45 -3.94
N HIS A 121 -7.83 6.70 -3.92
CA HIS A 121 -8.68 7.87 -3.81
C HIS A 121 -9.26 8.17 -5.19
N LYS A 122 -10.59 8.15 -5.31
CA LYS A 122 -11.28 8.47 -6.55
C LYS A 122 -12.04 9.77 -6.41
N GLU A 123 -12.23 10.46 -7.52
CA GLU A 123 -13.07 11.64 -7.54
C GLU A 123 -14.52 11.23 -7.27
N GLU A 124 -15.29 12.14 -6.66
CA GLU A 124 -16.67 11.88 -6.27
C GLU A 124 -17.53 11.34 -7.42
N SER A 125 -17.38 11.90 -8.62
CA SER A 125 -18.11 11.46 -9.81
C SER A 125 -17.81 10.01 -10.20
N GLU A 126 -16.58 9.57 -10.00
CA GLU A 126 -16.18 8.19 -10.28
C GLU A 126 -16.76 7.23 -9.25
N VAL A 127 -16.79 7.62 -8.00
CA VAL A 127 -17.37 6.83 -6.91
C VAL A 127 -18.86 6.62 -7.15
N ASP A 128 -19.58 7.67 -7.55
CA ASP A 128 -21.01 7.58 -7.84
C ASP A 128 -21.32 6.65 -9.01
N ASN A 129 -20.48 6.62 -10.01
CA ASN A 129 -20.65 5.77 -11.18
C ASN A 129 -20.42 4.28 -10.87
N GLU A 130 -19.70 3.96 -9.82
CA GLU A 130 -19.41 2.59 -9.42
C GLU A 130 -20.53 1.96 -8.59
N ARG A 131 -21.49 2.75 -8.18
CA ARG A 131 -22.62 2.28 -7.40
C ARG A 131 -23.78 1.90 -8.28
#